data_0caf78f1f51953a200530aaf2e13bfa9
#
_entry.id   0caf78f1f51953a200530aaf2e13bfa9
#
_cell.length_a   1.000
_cell.length_b   1.000
_cell.length_c   1.000
_cell.angle_alpha   90.00
_cell.angle_beta   90.00
_cell.angle_gamma   90.00
#
_symmetry.space_group_name_H-M   'P 1'
#
loop_
_entity.id
_entity.type
_entity.pdbx_description
1 polymer ?
#
loop_
_entity_poly.entity_id
_entity_poly.type
_entity_poly.pdbx_seq_one_letter_code
_entity_poly.pdbx_strand_id
1 'polypeptide(L)'
;MIIFQYDKTFEGLLTAVFEAYRLKKFPDSIIKEGDTLPLFYDETSTVITDDEKAERVWKSLGKKLSKGALSMLTYSWLSEASDIAIVLFRYIRKITDASRSIETNFADSDILTVSKLGKKVADERYRILQFMRFQKTTEGIYYGAMEPLYDVFPLTIRLFRDRFADQKWLIYDVKRHYGYYYDGKEVNEITFADPKQTHLLTGKLDESLLDKNEKLFQTLWKSYFKSICIKERLNPVKHKKDMPVRYWKYLTEKN
;
A
#
# COMPACT_ATOMS: atom_id res chain seq x y z
N MET A 1 -6.78 -22.52 22.07
CA MET A 1 -6.44 -21.53 21.04
C MET A 1 -5.05 -21.85 20.49
N ILE A 2 -4.94 -22.12 19.19
CA ILE A 2 -3.67 -22.37 18.49
C ILE A 2 -3.19 -21.04 17.90
N ILE A 3 -1.91 -20.71 18.10
CA ILE A 3 -1.31 -19.45 17.63
C ILE A 3 -0.16 -19.77 16.68
N PHE A 4 -0.14 -19.15 15.51
CA PHE A 4 1.02 -19.13 14.65
C PHE A 4 1.75 -17.79 14.76
N GLN A 5 3.07 -17.84 14.91
CA GLN A 5 3.95 -16.69 14.87
C GLN A 5 4.71 -16.68 13.54
N TYR A 6 4.87 -15.50 12.91
CA TYR A 6 5.52 -15.37 11.63
C TYR A 6 6.24 -14.01 11.52
N ASP A 7 7.05 -13.83 10.52
CA ASP A 7 7.88 -12.63 10.29
C ASP A 7 7.12 -11.38 9.78
N LYS A 8 5.78 -11.46 9.69
CA LYS A 8 4.91 -10.42 9.14
C LYS A 8 5.15 -10.10 7.64
N THR A 9 5.69 -11.06 6.88
CA THR A 9 5.76 -10.97 5.42
C THR A 9 4.54 -11.63 4.77
N PHE A 10 4.25 -11.29 3.51
CA PHE A 10 3.17 -11.95 2.77
C PHE A 10 3.50 -13.40 2.48
N GLU A 11 4.76 -13.66 2.14
CA GLU A 11 5.32 -14.99 1.92
C GLU A 11 5.24 -15.84 3.19
N GLY A 12 5.50 -15.22 4.37
CA GLY A 12 5.34 -15.87 5.67
C GLY A 12 3.90 -16.26 5.97
N LEU A 13 2.93 -15.41 5.61
CA LEU A 13 1.50 -15.75 5.72
C LEU A 13 1.13 -16.93 4.81
N LEU A 14 1.58 -16.93 3.55
CA LEU A 14 1.34 -18.03 2.63
C LEU A 14 2.02 -19.33 3.11
N THR A 15 3.22 -19.23 3.67
CA THR A 15 3.92 -20.34 4.31
C THR A 15 3.11 -20.87 5.50
N ALA A 16 2.52 -19.99 6.33
CA ALA A 16 1.66 -20.39 7.44
C ALA A 16 0.44 -21.19 6.96
N VAL A 17 -0.16 -20.80 5.85
CA VAL A 17 -1.23 -21.58 5.21
C VAL A 17 -0.73 -22.98 4.82
N PHE A 18 0.42 -23.06 4.15
CA PHE A 18 1.00 -24.37 3.77
C PHE A 18 1.23 -25.27 4.97
N GLU A 19 1.87 -24.72 6.02
CA GLU A 19 2.18 -25.46 7.25
C GLU A 19 0.91 -25.92 7.98
N ALA A 20 -0.14 -25.13 8.01
CA ALA A 20 -1.40 -25.50 8.61
C ALA A 20 -2.01 -26.76 7.97
N TYR A 21 -1.97 -26.85 6.63
CA TYR A 21 -2.43 -28.06 5.92
C TYR A 21 -1.48 -29.24 6.12
N ARG A 22 -0.17 -29.02 6.10
CA ARG A 22 0.83 -30.06 6.33
C ARG A 22 0.69 -30.71 7.72
N LEU A 23 0.50 -29.87 8.73
CA LEU A 23 0.39 -30.29 10.14
C LEU A 23 -1.05 -30.69 10.53
N LYS A 24 -2.04 -30.38 9.67
CA LYS A 24 -3.48 -30.48 9.99
C LYS A 24 -3.86 -29.67 11.25
N LYS A 25 -3.16 -28.56 11.49
CA LYS A 25 -3.38 -27.62 12.60
C LYS A 25 -3.72 -26.26 12.04
N PHE A 26 -4.88 -25.76 12.37
CA PHE A 26 -5.36 -24.47 11.87
C PHE A 26 -5.35 -23.45 13.01
N PRO A 27 -4.63 -22.33 12.88
CA PRO A 27 -4.52 -21.34 13.92
C PRO A 27 -5.83 -20.58 14.13
N ASP A 28 -6.11 -20.24 15.39
CA ASP A 28 -7.16 -19.30 15.78
C ASP A 28 -6.68 -17.86 15.68
N SER A 29 -5.34 -17.65 15.83
CA SER A 29 -4.69 -16.36 15.72
C SER A 29 -3.33 -16.48 15.02
N ILE A 30 -2.97 -15.44 14.27
CA ILE A 30 -1.65 -15.31 13.64
C ILE A 30 -1.08 -13.97 14.08
N ILE A 31 0.09 -13.98 14.70
CA ILE A 31 0.75 -12.79 15.25
C ILE A 31 2.17 -12.70 14.73
N LYS A 32 2.74 -11.49 14.80
CA LYS A 32 4.14 -11.28 14.43
C LYS A 32 5.06 -11.94 15.46
N GLU A 33 6.15 -12.54 15.01
CA GLU A 33 7.21 -13.03 15.89
C GLU A 33 7.75 -11.88 16.77
N GLY A 34 7.84 -12.15 18.08
CA GLY A 34 8.23 -11.16 19.08
C GLY A 34 7.08 -10.33 19.65
N ASP A 35 5.86 -10.41 19.10
CA ASP A 35 4.68 -9.80 19.71
C ASP A 35 4.27 -10.56 20.99
N THR A 36 3.61 -9.84 21.91
CA THR A 36 3.13 -10.44 23.18
C THR A 36 2.07 -11.49 22.91
N LEU A 37 2.31 -12.70 23.40
CA LEU A 37 1.33 -13.79 23.35
C LEU A 37 0.13 -13.48 24.25
N PRO A 38 -1.09 -13.90 23.89
CA PRO A 38 -2.23 -13.91 24.78
C PRO A 38 -1.95 -14.72 26.05
N LEU A 39 -2.60 -14.37 27.17
CA LEU A 39 -2.40 -15.05 28.45
C LEU A 39 -2.81 -16.54 28.44
N PHE A 40 -3.76 -16.90 27.57
CA PHE A 40 -4.27 -18.27 27.49
C PHE A 40 -4.21 -18.78 26.06
N TYR A 41 -3.41 -19.78 25.80
CA TYR A 41 -3.33 -20.52 24.54
C TYR A 41 -2.93 -21.97 24.82
N ASP A 42 -3.30 -22.89 23.94
CA ASP A 42 -2.99 -24.30 24.06
C ASP A 42 -1.66 -24.63 23.40
N GLU A 43 -1.40 -24.04 22.25
CA GLU A 43 -0.21 -24.30 21.45
C GLU A 43 0.23 -23.06 20.66
N THR A 44 1.54 -22.89 20.53
CA THR A 44 2.14 -21.91 19.63
C THR A 44 3.15 -22.58 18.71
N SER A 45 3.23 -22.11 17.46
CA SER A 45 4.18 -22.59 16.48
C SER A 45 4.75 -21.41 15.69
N THR A 46 6.08 -21.34 15.60
CA THR A 46 6.75 -20.35 14.75
C THR A 46 6.85 -20.87 13.32
N VAL A 47 6.38 -20.08 12.38
CA VAL A 47 6.44 -20.35 10.95
C VAL A 47 7.67 -19.64 10.38
N ILE A 48 8.62 -20.41 9.88
CA ILE A 48 9.79 -19.90 9.16
C ILE A 48 9.38 -19.75 7.71
N THR A 49 9.51 -18.54 7.18
CA THR A 49 9.16 -18.21 5.78
C THR A 49 9.97 -19.07 4.81
N ASP A 50 9.26 -19.62 3.83
CA ASP A 50 9.79 -20.52 2.80
C ASP A 50 9.13 -20.16 1.47
N ASP A 51 9.92 -19.58 0.58
CA ASP A 51 9.44 -19.05 -0.70
C ASP A 51 8.84 -20.14 -1.60
N GLU A 52 9.37 -21.36 -1.58
CA GLU A 52 8.83 -22.46 -2.39
C GLU A 52 7.42 -22.88 -1.92
N LYS A 53 7.22 -22.93 -0.59
CA LYS A 53 5.91 -23.23 -0.02
C LYS A 53 4.91 -22.10 -0.28
N ALA A 54 5.34 -20.84 -0.11
CA ALA A 54 4.53 -19.67 -0.42
C ALA A 54 4.11 -19.66 -1.89
N GLU A 55 5.04 -19.91 -2.82
CA GLU A 55 4.76 -19.96 -4.25
C GLU A 55 3.77 -21.07 -4.61
N ARG A 56 3.86 -22.24 -3.97
CA ARG A 56 2.90 -23.34 -4.19
C ARG A 56 1.49 -22.95 -3.78
N VAL A 57 1.33 -22.30 -2.64
CA VAL A 57 0.02 -21.77 -2.20
C VAL A 57 -0.49 -20.71 -3.18
N TRP A 58 0.36 -19.77 -3.57
CA TRP A 58 0.02 -18.71 -4.53
C TRP A 58 -0.43 -19.27 -5.89
N LYS A 59 0.31 -20.20 -6.44
CA LYS A 59 -0.05 -20.90 -7.69
C LYS A 59 -1.38 -21.65 -7.57
N SER A 60 -1.65 -22.26 -6.42
CA SER A 60 -2.94 -22.93 -6.15
C SER A 60 -4.11 -21.94 -6.13
N LEU A 61 -3.93 -20.80 -5.48
CA LEU A 61 -4.91 -19.70 -5.45
C LEU A 61 -5.19 -19.16 -6.86
N GLY A 62 -4.15 -19.00 -7.68
CA GLY A 62 -4.27 -18.57 -9.08
C GLY A 62 -5.11 -19.48 -9.98
N LYS A 63 -5.28 -20.75 -9.60
CA LYS A 63 -6.18 -21.70 -10.29
C LYS A 63 -7.64 -21.60 -9.84
N LYS A 64 -7.89 -21.05 -8.64
CA LYS A 64 -9.21 -21.02 -7.99
C LYS A 64 -9.86 -19.64 -8.00
N LEU A 65 -9.05 -18.57 -8.04
CA LEU A 65 -9.48 -17.18 -7.98
C LEU A 65 -9.33 -16.49 -9.33
N SER A 66 -10.23 -15.58 -9.63
CA SER A 66 -10.06 -14.62 -10.72
C SER A 66 -8.89 -13.68 -10.47
N LYS A 67 -8.34 -13.06 -11.53
CA LYS A 67 -7.30 -12.03 -11.41
C LYS A 67 -7.74 -10.87 -10.49
N GLY A 68 -9.04 -10.51 -10.54
CA GLY A 68 -9.61 -9.48 -9.68
C GLY A 68 -9.58 -9.89 -8.21
N ALA A 69 -9.99 -11.11 -7.87
CA ALA A 69 -9.98 -11.61 -6.51
C ALA A 69 -8.55 -11.77 -5.94
N LEU A 70 -7.59 -12.21 -6.76
CA LEU A 70 -6.17 -12.23 -6.38
C LEU A 70 -5.65 -10.81 -6.06
N SER A 71 -6.02 -9.83 -6.89
CA SER A 71 -5.66 -8.44 -6.61
C SER A 71 -6.29 -7.94 -5.31
N MET A 72 -7.57 -8.26 -5.04
CA MET A 72 -8.21 -7.87 -3.78
C MET A 72 -7.54 -8.51 -2.57
N LEU A 73 -7.06 -9.76 -2.66
CA LEU A 73 -6.30 -10.42 -1.61
C LEU A 73 -4.98 -9.68 -1.33
N THR A 74 -4.18 -9.39 -2.37
CA THR A 74 -2.92 -8.65 -2.23
C THR A 74 -3.17 -7.23 -1.70
N TYR A 75 -4.20 -6.54 -2.22
CA TYR A 75 -4.53 -5.19 -1.76
C TYR A 75 -4.99 -5.17 -0.30
N SER A 76 -5.80 -6.16 0.13
CA SER A 76 -6.21 -6.24 1.53
C SER A 76 -5.06 -6.52 2.47
N TRP A 77 -4.02 -7.27 2.05
CA TRP A 77 -2.78 -7.38 2.80
C TRP A 77 -2.13 -6.01 3.04
N LEU A 78 -2.02 -5.20 1.99
CA LEU A 78 -1.46 -3.83 2.04
C LEU A 78 -2.34 -2.84 2.84
N SER A 79 -3.50 -3.27 3.34
CA SER A 79 -4.31 -2.44 4.26
C SER A 79 -3.67 -2.26 5.63
N GLU A 80 -2.75 -3.15 6.02
CA GLU A 80 -2.11 -3.19 7.34
C GLU A 80 -3.11 -3.22 8.51
N ALA A 81 -4.33 -3.72 8.29
CA ALA A 81 -5.28 -3.89 9.37
C ALA A 81 -4.74 -4.89 10.41
N SER A 82 -5.01 -4.64 11.70
CA SER A 82 -4.42 -5.40 12.81
C SER A 82 -4.69 -6.91 12.77
N ASP A 83 -5.85 -7.29 12.25
CA ASP A 83 -6.31 -8.69 12.16
C ASP A 83 -6.21 -9.26 10.73
N ILE A 84 -5.56 -8.55 9.81
CA ILE A 84 -5.55 -8.91 8.39
C ILE A 84 -4.95 -10.30 8.15
N ALA A 85 -3.92 -10.69 8.87
CA ALA A 85 -3.26 -11.97 8.71
C ALA A 85 -4.23 -13.15 8.93
N ILE A 86 -4.97 -13.15 10.03
CA ILE A 86 -5.93 -14.22 10.33
C ILE A 86 -7.16 -14.18 9.42
N VAL A 87 -7.61 -12.98 9.00
CA VAL A 87 -8.70 -12.83 8.03
C VAL A 87 -8.29 -13.43 6.69
N LEU A 88 -7.09 -13.11 6.19
CA LEU A 88 -6.57 -13.66 4.94
C LEU A 88 -6.31 -15.16 5.03
N PHE A 89 -5.79 -15.62 6.15
CA PHE A 89 -5.62 -17.06 6.38
C PHE A 89 -6.95 -17.80 6.25
N ARG A 90 -8.01 -17.33 6.93
CA ARG A 90 -9.35 -17.94 6.86
C ARG A 90 -9.93 -17.83 5.45
N TYR A 91 -9.75 -16.69 4.79
CA TYR A 91 -10.17 -16.50 3.39
C TYR A 91 -9.49 -17.53 2.47
N ILE A 92 -8.16 -17.64 2.53
CA ILE A 92 -7.38 -18.57 1.70
C ILE A 92 -7.80 -20.01 1.98
N ARG A 93 -8.00 -20.39 3.25
CA ARG A 93 -8.49 -21.71 3.63
C ARG A 93 -9.84 -22.00 3.01
N LYS A 94 -10.82 -21.11 3.14
CA LYS A 94 -12.16 -21.27 2.55
C LYS A 94 -12.10 -21.46 1.03
N ILE A 95 -11.29 -20.66 0.33
CA ILE A 95 -11.09 -20.80 -1.11
C ILE A 95 -10.43 -22.15 -1.45
N THR A 96 -9.46 -22.58 -0.65
CA THR A 96 -8.75 -23.83 -0.86
C THR A 96 -9.65 -25.05 -0.65
N ASP A 97 -10.49 -25.03 0.38
CA ASP A 97 -11.39 -26.14 0.73
C ASP A 97 -12.64 -26.20 -0.15
N ALA A 98 -13.01 -25.09 -0.79
CA ALA A 98 -14.20 -25.03 -1.63
C ALA A 98 -14.04 -25.86 -2.92
N SER A 99 -15.07 -26.63 -3.26
CA SER A 99 -15.16 -27.41 -4.53
C SER A 99 -15.54 -26.54 -5.73
N ARG A 100 -16.17 -25.38 -5.50
CA ARG A 100 -16.56 -24.38 -6.52
C ARG A 100 -16.11 -23.00 -6.10
N SER A 101 -16.08 -22.06 -7.06
CA SER A 101 -15.73 -20.67 -6.74
C SER A 101 -16.72 -20.05 -5.74
N ILE A 102 -16.18 -19.43 -4.69
CA ILE A 102 -16.93 -18.71 -3.65
C ILE A 102 -16.48 -17.26 -3.53
N GLU A 103 -15.65 -16.75 -4.46
CA GLU A 103 -15.04 -15.41 -4.37
C GLU A 103 -16.05 -14.25 -4.33
N THR A 104 -17.28 -14.47 -4.74
CA THR A 104 -18.39 -13.50 -4.70
C THR A 104 -19.42 -13.79 -3.61
N ASN A 105 -19.16 -14.73 -2.71
CA ASN A 105 -20.06 -15.04 -1.60
C ASN A 105 -19.91 -14.00 -0.47
N PHE A 106 -20.45 -12.81 -0.68
CA PHE A 106 -20.38 -11.70 0.29
C PHE A 106 -21.25 -11.90 1.55
N ALA A 107 -21.98 -13.01 1.67
CA ALA A 107 -22.59 -13.42 2.93
C ALA A 107 -21.53 -13.93 3.94
N ASP A 108 -20.38 -14.39 3.46
CA ASP A 108 -19.23 -14.75 4.30
C ASP A 108 -18.46 -13.50 4.73
N SER A 109 -18.23 -13.37 6.04
CA SER A 109 -17.59 -12.18 6.64
C SER A 109 -16.15 -11.97 6.19
N ASP A 110 -15.35 -13.05 6.00
CA ASP A 110 -13.95 -12.93 5.59
C ASP A 110 -13.88 -12.53 4.11
N ILE A 111 -14.71 -13.11 3.24
CA ILE A 111 -14.79 -12.74 1.81
C ILE A 111 -15.22 -11.27 1.67
N LEU A 112 -16.23 -10.86 2.42
CA LEU A 112 -16.71 -9.47 2.41
C LEU A 112 -15.61 -8.50 2.91
N THR A 113 -14.88 -8.87 3.96
CA THR A 113 -13.81 -8.06 4.54
C THR A 113 -12.66 -7.88 3.56
N VAL A 114 -12.18 -8.96 2.93
CA VAL A 114 -11.13 -8.91 1.90
C VAL A 114 -11.56 -8.03 0.72
N SER A 115 -12.79 -8.21 0.22
CA SER A 115 -13.32 -7.36 -0.86
C SER A 115 -13.39 -5.89 -0.49
N LYS A 116 -13.90 -5.56 0.70
CA LYS A 116 -14.02 -4.16 1.19
C LYS A 116 -12.67 -3.50 1.42
N LEU A 117 -11.72 -4.20 2.05
CA LEU A 117 -10.38 -3.68 2.30
C LEU A 117 -9.62 -3.52 1.00
N GLY A 118 -9.62 -4.52 0.14
CA GLY A 118 -8.97 -4.45 -1.17
C GLY A 118 -9.48 -3.27 -2.00
N LYS A 119 -10.81 -3.00 -1.98
CA LYS A 119 -11.38 -1.82 -2.66
C LYS A 119 -10.90 -0.50 -2.05
N LYS A 120 -10.84 -0.39 -0.71
CA LYS A 120 -10.33 0.82 -0.04
C LYS A 120 -8.87 1.10 -0.42
N VAL A 121 -8.04 0.06 -0.49
CA VAL A 121 -6.62 0.17 -0.91
C VAL A 121 -6.52 0.56 -2.39
N ALA A 122 -7.36 -0.03 -3.25
CA ALA A 122 -7.42 0.35 -4.66
C ALA A 122 -7.81 1.83 -4.85
N ASP A 123 -8.83 2.30 -4.12
CA ASP A 123 -9.26 3.70 -4.15
C ASP A 123 -8.14 4.64 -3.67
N GLU A 124 -7.40 4.25 -2.62
CA GLU A 124 -6.26 5.03 -2.11
C GLU A 124 -5.11 5.08 -3.13
N ARG A 125 -4.78 3.96 -3.79
CA ARG A 125 -3.82 3.94 -4.89
C ARG A 125 -4.16 4.96 -5.98
N TYR A 126 -5.43 5.03 -6.41
CA TYR A 126 -5.86 6.02 -7.40
C TYR A 126 -5.68 7.44 -6.90
N ARG A 127 -5.95 7.72 -5.63
CA ARG A 127 -5.73 9.04 -5.04
C ARG A 127 -4.26 9.44 -5.06
N ILE A 128 -3.35 8.53 -4.71
CA ILE A 128 -1.90 8.79 -4.79
C ILE A 128 -1.50 9.16 -6.22
N LEU A 129 -1.95 8.41 -7.22
CA LEU A 129 -1.66 8.70 -8.63
C LEU A 129 -2.22 10.06 -9.11
N GLN A 130 -3.36 10.49 -8.57
CA GLN A 130 -4.00 11.76 -8.93
C GLN A 130 -3.38 12.97 -8.20
N PHE A 131 -2.98 12.78 -6.95
CA PHE A 131 -2.61 13.87 -6.06
C PHE A 131 -1.12 13.98 -5.79
N MET A 132 -0.29 13.07 -6.27
CA MET A 132 1.17 13.21 -6.21
C MET A 132 1.58 14.50 -6.92
N ARG A 133 2.35 15.35 -6.24
CA ARG A 133 2.98 16.55 -6.79
C ARG A 133 4.47 16.42 -6.61
N PHE A 134 5.18 16.68 -7.69
CA PHE A 134 6.64 16.63 -7.69
C PHE A 134 7.22 18.02 -7.55
N GLN A 135 8.34 18.12 -6.85
CA GLN A 135 9.19 19.29 -6.74
C GLN A 135 10.54 18.95 -7.34
N LYS A 136 11.02 19.75 -8.27
CA LYS A 136 12.31 19.51 -8.93
C LYS A 136 13.45 20.00 -8.04
N THR A 137 14.43 19.14 -7.82
CA THR A 137 15.65 19.47 -7.06
C THR A 137 16.69 20.12 -7.96
N THR A 138 17.71 20.78 -7.35
CA THR A 138 18.90 21.30 -8.03
C THR A 138 19.65 20.24 -8.83
N GLU A 139 19.56 18.97 -8.43
CA GLU A 139 20.18 17.82 -9.08
C GLU A 139 19.32 17.26 -10.24
N GLY A 140 18.15 17.87 -10.50
CA GLY A 140 17.24 17.43 -11.56
C GLY A 140 16.38 16.22 -11.22
N ILE A 141 16.30 15.83 -9.93
CA ILE A 141 15.45 14.75 -9.44
C ILE A 141 14.08 15.33 -9.09
N TYR A 142 13.01 14.66 -9.49
CA TYR A 142 11.64 15.04 -9.13
C TYR A 142 11.23 14.33 -7.84
N TYR A 143 11.20 15.07 -6.74
CA TYR A 143 10.82 14.58 -5.42
C TYR A 143 9.33 14.76 -5.19
N GLY A 144 8.62 13.68 -4.81
CA GLY A 144 7.24 13.70 -4.41
C GLY A 144 7.03 12.88 -3.13
N ALA A 145 6.40 13.46 -2.12
CA ALA A 145 6.11 12.80 -0.87
C ALA A 145 4.63 12.84 -0.53
N MET A 146 4.13 11.79 0.08
CA MET A 146 2.75 11.70 0.58
C MET A 146 2.68 10.78 1.80
N GLU A 147 1.54 10.85 2.49
CA GLU A 147 1.22 10.01 3.65
C GLU A 147 -0.08 9.24 3.37
N PRO A 148 -0.01 8.13 2.61
CA PRO A 148 -1.19 7.33 2.31
C PRO A 148 -1.70 6.58 3.55
N LEU A 149 -3.02 6.31 3.60
CA LEU A 149 -3.61 5.51 4.68
C LEU A 149 -3.08 4.07 4.68
N TYR A 150 -2.92 3.50 3.50
CA TYR A 150 -2.50 2.14 3.24
C TYR A 150 -1.16 2.10 2.51
N ASP A 151 -0.46 0.99 2.58
CA ASP A 151 0.79 0.82 1.84
C ASP A 151 0.53 0.61 0.34
N VAL A 152 0.37 1.71 -0.38
CA VAL A 152 -0.04 1.68 -1.79
C VAL A 152 1.08 2.02 -2.77
N PHE A 153 2.24 2.47 -2.31
CA PHE A 153 3.33 2.82 -3.20
C PHE A 153 3.81 1.66 -4.05
N PRO A 154 3.97 0.43 -3.55
CA PRO A 154 4.33 -0.72 -4.39
C PRO A 154 3.40 -0.91 -5.59
N LEU A 155 2.11 -0.57 -5.41
CA LEU A 155 1.10 -0.68 -6.47
C LEU A 155 1.18 0.43 -7.52
N THR A 156 1.93 1.50 -7.27
CA THR A 156 2.01 2.70 -8.13
C THR A 156 3.27 2.75 -8.98
N ILE A 157 4.33 2.03 -8.59
CA ILE A 157 5.67 2.08 -9.18
C ILE A 157 5.65 1.92 -10.71
N ARG A 158 4.99 0.87 -11.18
CA ARG A 158 4.90 0.61 -12.62
C ARG A 158 4.32 1.81 -13.38
N LEU A 159 3.24 2.42 -12.86
CA LEU A 159 2.57 3.54 -13.50
C LEU A 159 3.43 4.81 -13.47
N PHE A 160 4.13 5.09 -12.38
CA PHE A 160 5.06 6.21 -12.31
C PHE A 160 6.24 6.02 -13.26
N ARG A 161 6.84 4.82 -13.31
CA ARG A 161 7.92 4.50 -14.24
C ARG A 161 7.47 4.67 -15.70
N ASP A 162 6.30 4.13 -16.06
CA ASP A 162 5.81 4.19 -17.44
C ASP A 162 5.41 5.63 -17.85
N ARG A 163 4.92 6.44 -16.90
CA ARG A 163 4.50 7.83 -17.14
C ARG A 163 5.66 8.83 -17.17
N PHE A 164 6.70 8.61 -16.38
CA PHE A 164 7.84 9.50 -16.20
C PHE A 164 9.15 8.78 -16.51
N ALA A 165 9.17 8.04 -17.63
CA ALA A 165 10.29 7.19 -18.03
C ALA A 165 11.56 7.97 -18.39
N ASP A 166 11.42 9.24 -18.78
CA ASP A 166 12.49 10.14 -19.19
C ASP A 166 13.06 10.99 -18.05
N GLN A 167 12.56 10.83 -16.83
CA GLN A 167 12.89 11.68 -15.70
C GLN A 167 13.30 10.83 -14.49
N LYS A 168 14.31 11.28 -13.74
CA LYS A 168 14.65 10.73 -12.45
C LYS A 168 13.66 11.21 -11.41
N TRP A 169 13.10 10.31 -10.64
CA TRP A 169 12.16 10.69 -9.59
C TRP A 169 12.35 9.88 -8.32
N LEU A 170 11.92 10.48 -7.23
CA LEU A 170 11.87 9.91 -5.90
C LEU A 170 10.46 10.10 -5.35
N ILE A 171 9.78 9.02 -5.02
CA ILE A 171 8.52 9.06 -4.27
C ILE A 171 8.76 8.52 -2.86
N TYR A 172 8.18 9.18 -1.86
CA TYR A 172 8.45 8.89 -0.46
C TYR A 172 7.16 8.78 0.37
N ASP A 173 7.03 7.67 1.13
CA ASP A 173 5.99 7.47 2.13
C ASP A 173 6.43 8.07 3.46
N VAL A 174 5.83 9.21 3.81
CA VAL A 174 6.14 9.94 5.05
C VAL A 174 5.74 9.15 6.29
N LYS A 175 4.69 8.32 6.19
CA LYS A 175 4.19 7.52 7.32
C LYS A 175 5.06 6.30 7.60
N ARG A 176 5.56 5.64 6.54
CA ARG A 176 6.30 4.37 6.65
C ARG A 176 7.80 4.54 6.56
N HIS A 177 8.27 5.78 6.24
CA HIS A 177 9.70 6.15 6.17
C HIS A 177 10.50 5.35 5.15
N TYR A 178 9.89 5.04 3.99
CA TYR A 178 10.55 4.43 2.85
C TYR A 178 10.09 5.07 1.54
N GLY A 179 10.77 4.79 0.47
CA GLY A 179 10.40 5.33 -0.83
C GLY A 179 10.97 4.54 -1.98
N TYR A 180 10.73 5.03 -3.19
CA TYR A 180 11.24 4.44 -4.41
C TYR A 180 11.95 5.51 -5.24
N TYR A 181 13.18 5.21 -5.62
CA TYR A 181 13.99 6.04 -6.49
C TYR A 181 14.11 5.40 -7.86
N TYR A 182 13.82 6.17 -8.90
CA TYR A 182 14.01 5.80 -10.30
C TYR A 182 15.17 6.62 -10.89
N ASP A 183 16.19 5.95 -11.37
CA ASP A 183 17.41 6.56 -11.92
C ASP A 183 17.33 6.85 -13.44
N GLY A 184 16.21 6.51 -14.08
CA GLY A 184 15.99 6.54 -15.53
C GLY A 184 16.09 5.15 -16.19
N LYS A 185 16.43 4.11 -15.42
CA LYS A 185 16.50 2.70 -15.88
C LYS A 185 15.76 1.77 -14.94
N GLU A 186 16.14 1.80 -13.67
CA GLU A 186 15.63 0.88 -12.65
C GLU A 186 15.01 1.65 -11.49
N VAL A 187 14.05 1.00 -10.84
CA VAL A 187 13.43 1.51 -9.62
C VAL A 187 13.97 0.72 -8.45
N ASN A 188 14.55 1.44 -7.49
CA ASN A 188 15.09 0.86 -6.26
C ASN A 188 14.29 1.36 -5.06
N GLU A 189 13.97 0.45 -4.15
CA GLU A 189 13.44 0.83 -2.85
C GLU A 189 14.54 1.46 -2.00
N ILE A 190 14.22 2.55 -1.32
CA ILE A 190 15.17 3.29 -0.50
C ILE A 190 14.61 3.61 0.88
N THR A 191 15.51 3.69 1.84
CA THR A 191 15.27 4.25 3.18
C THR A 191 16.33 5.28 3.47
N PHE A 192 15.99 6.32 4.24
CA PHE A 192 16.97 7.32 4.65
C PHE A 192 17.52 6.99 6.03
N ALA A 193 18.83 7.15 6.21
CA ALA A 193 19.51 6.90 7.48
C ALA A 193 18.99 7.82 8.61
N ASP A 194 18.62 9.05 8.28
CA ASP A 194 17.98 9.99 9.21
C ASP A 194 16.57 10.38 8.70
N PRO A 195 15.52 9.70 9.19
CA PRO A 195 14.14 10.01 8.80
C PRO A 195 13.61 11.32 9.41
N LYS A 196 14.36 11.98 10.29
CA LYS A 196 13.95 13.23 10.95
C LYS A 196 14.22 14.49 10.14
N GLN A 197 14.81 14.37 8.96
CA GLN A 197 15.01 15.51 8.08
C GLN A 197 13.67 16.16 7.72
N THR A 198 13.62 17.50 7.78
CA THR A 198 12.38 18.28 7.64
C THR A 198 11.61 17.94 6.38
N HIS A 199 12.27 17.77 5.24
CA HIS A 199 11.62 17.43 3.97
C HIS A 199 11.00 16.02 3.96
N LEU A 200 11.56 15.06 4.72
CA LEU A 200 11.01 13.72 4.87
C LEU A 200 9.77 13.69 5.77
N LEU A 201 9.70 14.60 6.74
CA LEU A 201 8.55 14.73 7.66
C LEU A 201 7.41 15.55 7.05
N THR A 202 7.73 16.61 6.33
CA THR A 202 6.75 17.56 5.78
C THR A 202 6.33 17.23 4.36
N GLY A 203 7.17 16.50 3.62
CA GLY A 203 7.01 16.25 2.19
C GLY A 203 7.34 17.47 1.32
N LYS A 204 7.94 18.52 1.90
CA LYS A 204 8.34 19.74 1.18
C LYS A 204 9.85 19.91 1.27
N LEU A 205 10.48 20.11 0.12
CA LEU A 205 11.90 20.42 0.04
C LEU A 205 12.19 21.82 0.57
N ASP A 206 13.34 21.96 1.22
CA ASP A 206 13.88 23.28 1.58
C ASP A 206 14.23 24.08 0.31
N GLU A 207 14.11 25.40 0.37
CA GLU A 207 14.37 26.26 -0.78
C GLU A 207 15.77 26.09 -1.39
N SER A 208 16.75 25.76 -0.56
CA SER A 208 18.14 25.51 -1.00
C SER A 208 18.29 24.26 -1.88
N LEU A 209 17.35 23.32 -1.77
CA LEU A 209 17.34 22.06 -2.54
C LEU A 209 16.51 22.17 -3.82
N LEU A 210 15.71 23.23 -3.97
CA LEU A 210 14.82 23.40 -5.11
C LEU A 210 15.58 23.90 -6.35
N ASP A 211 15.18 23.42 -7.54
CA ASP A 211 15.60 24.01 -8.82
C ASP A 211 15.20 25.50 -8.86
N LYS A 212 16.06 26.32 -9.47
CA LYS A 212 15.87 27.78 -9.56
C LYS A 212 14.53 28.23 -10.16
N ASN A 213 13.96 27.40 -11.04
CA ASN A 213 12.68 27.68 -11.69
C ASN A 213 11.48 27.05 -10.97
N GLU A 214 11.68 26.22 -9.95
CA GLU A 214 10.61 25.47 -9.31
C GLU A 214 9.54 26.40 -8.71
N LYS A 215 9.94 27.49 -8.06
CA LYS A 215 8.99 28.49 -7.52
C LYS A 215 8.14 29.13 -8.61
N LEU A 216 8.72 29.37 -9.78
CA LEU A 216 7.98 29.88 -10.94
C LEU A 216 6.93 28.87 -11.41
N PHE A 217 7.33 27.60 -11.57
CA PHE A 217 6.39 26.54 -11.98
C PHE A 217 5.28 26.32 -10.97
N GLN A 218 5.55 26.36 -9.67
CA GLN A 218 4.53 26.30 -8.63
C GLN A 218 3.55 27.47 -8.70
N THR A 219 4.04 28.67 -8.97
CA THR A 219 3.20 29.88 -9.14
C THR A 219 2.32 29.76 -10.38
N LEU A 220 2.88 29.31 -11.51
CA LEU A 220 2.12 29.06 -12.74
C LEU A 220 1.05 27.99 -12.53
N TRP A 221 1.37 26.91 -11.80
CA TRP A 221 0.41 25.87 -11.46
C TRP A 221 -0.75 26.41 -10.62
N LYS A 222 -0.48 27.21 -9.59
CA LYS A 222 -1.52 27.86 -8.78
C LYS A 222 -2.42 28.76 -9.62
N SER A 223 -1.83 29.56 -10.51
CA SER A 223 -2.57 30.45 -11.41
C SER A 223 -3.45 29.66 -12.38
N TYR A 224 -2.91 28.60 -12.99
CA TYR A 224 -3.66 27.70 -13.87
C TYR A 224 -4.83 27.06 -13.12
N PHE A 225 -4.58 26.47 -11.95
CA PHE A 225 -5.62 25.82 -11.14
C PHE A 225 -6.76 26.80 -10.77
N LYS A 226 -6.42 28.04 -10.48
CA LYS A 226 -7.39 29.11 -10.19
C LYS A 226 -8.18 29.54 -11.43
N SER A 227 -7.54 29.60 -12.59
CA SER A 227 -8.17 30.06 -13.85
C SER A 227 -9.15 29.04 -14.43
N ILE A 228 -8.91 27.72 -14.28
CA ILE A 228 -9.82 26.68 -14.76
C ILE A 228 -11.01 26.44 -13.84
N CYS A 229 -11.05 27.10 -12.68
CA CYS A 229 -12.12 26.91 -11.69
C CYS A 229 -13.36 27.69 -12.12
N ILE A 230 -14.44 26.97 -12.42
CA ILE A 230 -15.75 27.55 -12.72
C ILE A 230 -16.48 27.81 -11.40
N LYS A 231 -16.58 29.07 -10.99
CA LYS A 231 -17.13 29.49 -9.67
C LYS A 231 -18.54 28.99 -9.43
N GLU A 232 -19.39 28.97 -10.44
CA GLU A 232 -20.78 28.53 -10.41
C GLU A 232 -20.93 27.03 -10.17
N ARG A 233 -19.85 26.24 -10.40
CA ARG A 233 -19.81 24.79 -10.20
C ARG A 233 -19.11 24.38 -8.90
N LEU A 234 -18.73 25.34 -8.06
CA LEU A 234 -18.06 25.04 -6.80
C LEU A 234 -18.99 24.26 -5.86
N ASN A 235 -18.56 23.06 -5.51
CA ASN A 235 -19.22 22.21 -4.52
C ASN A 235 -18.20 21.76 -3.46
N PRO A 236 -18.08 22.51 -2.33
CA PRO A 236 -17.08 22.20 -1.30
C PRO A 236 -17.23 20.81 -0.68
N VAL A 237 -18.45 20.29 -0.57
CA VAL A 237 -18.72 18.95 -0.01
C VAL A 237 -18.18 17.89 -0.94
N LYS A 238 -18.55 17.97 -2.23
CA LYS A 238 -18.04 17.06 -3.25
C LYS A 238 -16.52 17.17 -3.38
N HIS A 239 -15.97 18.37 -3.36
CA HIS A 239 -14.53 18.61 -3.45
C HIS A 239 -13.77 17.91 -2.32
N LYS A 240 -14.22 18.01 -1.06
CA LYS A 240 -13.59 17.31 0.08
C LYS A 240 -13.72 15.79 -0.01
N LYS A 241 -14.80 15.29 -0.62
CA LYS A 241 -15.00 13.85 -0.84
C LYS A 241 -14.04 13.31 -1.91
N ASP A 242 -13.91 14.02 -3.04
CA ASP A 242 -13.08 13.61 -4.17
C ASP A 242 -11.59 13.86 -3.91
N MET A 243 -11.26 14.96 -3.22
CA MET A 243 -9.90 15.35 -2.82
C MET A 243 -9.84 15.50 -1.29
N PRO A 244 -9.61 14.42 -0.54
CA PRO A 244 -9.59 14.44 0.92
C PRO A 244 -8.60 15.44 1.50
N VAL A 245 -9.02 16.15 2.57
CA VAL A 245 -8.25 17.23 3.21
C VAL A 245 -6.85 16.78 3.67
N ARG A 246 -6.67 15.50 4.05
CA ARG A 246 -5.37 14.96 4.46
C ARG A 246 -4.26 15.10 3.39
N TYR A 247 -4.62 15.20 2.10
CA TYR A 247 -3.66 15.41 1.01
C TYR A 247 -3.31 16.87 0.77
N TRP A 248 -4.14 17.81 1.26
CA TRP A 248 -3.98 19.22 0.93
C TRP A 248 -2.60 19.78 1.29
N LYS A 249 -2.00 19.29 2.37
CA LYS A 249 -0.64 19.71 2.78
C LYS A 249 0.45 19.38 1.76
N TYR A 250 0.19 18.43 0.84
CA TYR A 250 1.11 18.04 -0.22
C TYR A 250 0.79 18.67 -1.59
N LEU A 251 -0.36 19.35 -1.69
CA LEU A 251 -0.81 19.93 -2.96
C LEU A 251 -0.33 21.36 -3.10
N THR A 252 0.43 21.65 -4.18
CA THR A 252 0.93 23.00 -4.48
C THR A 252 -0.21 24.02 -4.58
N GLU A 253 -1.35 23.63 -5.16
CA GLU A 253 -2.52 24.48 -5.34
C GLU A 253 -3.34 24.75 -4.08
N LYS A 254 -2.99 24.14 -2.95
CA LYS A 254 -3.68 24.30 -1.65
C LYS A 254 -2.83 25.01 -0.59
N ASN A 255 -1.56 25.26 -0.90
CA ASN A 255 -0.59 25.91 -0.01
C ASN A 255 -0.23 27.32 -0.48
#